data_1b6407291b2f74fa41ee2b3bafe17cbb
#
_entry.id   1b6407291b2f74fa41ee2b3bafe17cbb
#
_cell.length_a   1.000
_cell.length_b   1.000
_cell.length_c   1.000
_cell.angle_alpha   90.00
_cell.angle_beta   90.00
_cell.angle_gamma   90.00
#
_symmetry.space_group_name_H-M   'P 1'
#
loop_
_entity.id
_entity.type
_entity.pdbx_description
1 polymer ?
#
loop_
_entity_poly.entity_id
_entity_poly.type
_entity_poly.pdbx_seq_one_letter_code
_entity_poly.pdbx_strand_id
1 'polypeptide(L)'
;MPENPSTRVTALDAIDLDSEIQRILKDQLLKIVHILSPPWARWEPELDLFLRLILWKLSVYEAGATFGQQLLSIKYNSGLTRRKSVAWAALAFGVGYLHKRSSELTNAVAPEHKDKVREWLGRLEAGVQVARMLNLLMFLREGQFPDLVDRIVAVKPVAATPANRIVGYSYMTRELLWHGFIECIVFLLPLVNFSALQRSFRRLSGLGRPKTAQQGSLVYTTATRCAVCQLPPTLPHQMGCGHAFCYYCLL
;
A
#
# COMPACT_ATOMS: atom_id res chain seq x y z
N MET A 1 -7.38 22.57 -29.99
CA MET A 1 -8.22 21.41 -29.75
C MET A 1 -9.06 21.70 -28.52
N PRO A 2 -10.35 21.46 -28.48
CA PRO A 2 -11.15 21.64 -27.28
C PRO A 2 -10.58 20.75 -26.16
N GLU A 3 -10.23 21.35 -25.03
CA GLU A 3 -9.75 20.64 -23.85
C GLU A 3 -10.94 19.85 -23.26
N ASN A 4 -10.88 18.54 -23.28
CA ASN A 4 -11.93 17.72 -22.67
C ASN A 4 -11.86 17.84 -21.15
N PRO A 5 -12.94 18.27 -20.49
CA PRO A 5 -12.97 18.36 -19.03
C PRO A 5 -12.81 16.97 -18.42
N SER A 6 -12.04 16.88 -17.34
CA SER A 6 -11.96 15.64 -16.55
C SER A 6 -13.31 15.32 -15.92
N THR A 7 -13.62 14.05 -15.70
CA THR A 7 -14.83 13.69 -14.95
C THR A 7 -14.69 14.10 -13.49
N ARG A 8 -15.83 14.42 -12.82
CA ARG A 8 -15.81 14.85 -11.40
C ARG A 8 -15.20 13.79 -10.50
N VAL A 9 -15.53 12.53 -10.77
CA VAL A 9 -15.06 11.38 -9.99
C VAL A 9 -13.54 11.27 -10.11
N THR A 10 -13.00 11.27 -11.34
CA THR A 10 -11.54 11.14 -11.55
C THR A 10 -10.76 12.30 -10.95
N ALA A 11 -11.34 13.52 -10.93
CA ALA A 11 -10.70 14.66 -10.30
C ALA A 11 -10.63 14.53 -8.76
N LEU A 12 -11.66 13.98 -8.11
CA LEU A 12 -11.65 13.69 -6.68
C LEU A 12 -10.72 12.51 -6.35
N ASP A 13 -10.79 11.43 -7.11
CA ASP A 13 -9.90 10.28 -6.96
C ASP A 13 -8.42 10.70 -7.05
N ALA A 14 -8.09 11.68 -7.91
CA ALA A 14 -6.73 12.20 -8.02
C ALA A 14 -6.27 12.88 -6.72
N ILE A 15 -7.14 13.64 -6.07
CA ILE A 15 -6.84 14.32 -4.79
C ILE A 15 -6.65 13.28 -3.68
N ASP A 16 -7.50 12.26 -3.64
CA ASP A 16 -7.39 11.19 -2.64
C ASP A 16 -6.09 10.40 -2.83
N LEU A 17 -5.72 10.07 -4.07
CA LEU A 17 -4.43 9.43 -4.37
C LEU A 17 -3.24 10.29 -3.97
N ASP A 18 -3.28 11.60 -4.25
CA ASP A 18 -2.21 12.52 -3.84
C ASP A 18 -2.07 12.58 -2.31
N SER A 19 -3.19 12.63 -1.60
CA SER A 19 -3.20 12.65 -0.13
C SER A 19 -2.61 11.36 0.46
N GLU A 20 -2.93 10.21 -0.12
CA GLU A 20 -2.44 8.91 0.31
C GLU A 20 -0.94 8.73 0.03
N ILE A 21 -0.47 9.15 -1.15
CA ILE A 21 0.97 9.16 -1.49
C ILE A 21 1.73 10.03 -0.49
N GLN A 22 1.23 11.25 -0.18
CA GLN A 22 1.86 12.14 0.80
C GLN A 22 1.89 11.51 2.19
N ARG A 23 0.81 10.84 2.61
CA ARG A 23 0.74 10.13 3.89
C ARG A 23 1.78 9.03 3.99
N ILE A 24 1.84 8.14 2.98
CA ILE A 24 2.79 7.03 2.94
C ILE A 24 4.24 7.55 2.99
N LEU A 25 4.57 8.54 2.17
CA LEU A 25 5.92 9.11 2.14
C LEU A 25 6.29 9.81 3.45
N LYS A 26 5.35 10.54 4.06
CA LYS A 26 5.54 11.15 5.37
C LYS A 26 5.81 10.10 6.44
N ASP A 27 5.03 9.01 6.48
CA ASP A 27 5.21 7.93 7.45
C ASP A 27 6.57 7.24 7.29
N GLN A 28 7.03 7.02 6.06
CA GLN A 28 8.36 6.47 5.80
C GLN A 28 9.46 7.45 6.21
N LEU A 29 9.31 8.73 5.90
CA LEU A 29 10.26 9.77 6.30
C LEU A 29 10.39 9.84 7.82
N LEU A 30 9.26 9.84 8.56
CA LEU A 30 9.26 9.89 10.01
C LEU A 30 9.93 8.64 10.63
N LYS A 31 9.72 7.45 10.06
CA LYS A 31 10.43 6.24 10.51
C LYS A 31 11.95 6.40 10.38
N ILE A 32 12.44 6.93 9.26
CA ILE A 32 13.87 7.17 9.03
C ILE A 32 14.39 8.20 10.03
N VAL A 33 13.68 9.29 10.23
CA VAL A 33 14.05 10.37 11.16
C VAL A 33 14.12 9.87 12.61
N HIS A 34 13.16 9.04 13.03
CA HIS A 34 13.17 8.42 14.36
C HIS A 34 14.39 7.51 14.60
N ILE A 35 14.89 6.86 13.55
CA ILE A 35 16.09 6.02 13.65
C ILE A 35 17.36 6.87 13.80
N LEU A 36 17.41 8.03 13.15
CA LEU A 36 18.62 8.84 13.05
C LEU A 36 18.93 9.64 14.33
N SER A 37 17.96 10.21 15.02
CA SER A 37 18.11 10.79 16.38
C SER A 37 16.86 11.51 16.91
N PRO A 38 16.68 11.57 18.27
CA PRO A 38 15.51 12.21 18.90
C PRO A 38 15.30 13.72 18.64
N PRO A 39 16.34 14.57 18.42
CA PRO A 39 16.12 16.01 18.28
C PRO A 39 15.40 16.43 17.01
N TRP A 40 15.29 15.58 16.00
CA TRP A 40 14.63 15.88 14.72
C TRP A 40 13.09 15.97 14.80
N ALA A 41 12.48 15.47 15.86
CA ALA A 41 11.03 15.56 16.07
C ALA A 41 10.55 17.04 16.10
N ARG A 42 11.40 17.97 16.48
CA ARG A 42 11.12 19.42 16.47
C ARG A 42 10.99 19.96 15.05
N TRP A 43 11.59 19.31 14.07
CA TRP A 43 11.64 19.74 12.66
C TRP A 43 10.60 19.03 11.79
N GLU A 44 9.66 18.32 12.40
CA GLU A 44 8.60 17.59 11.65
C GLU A 44 7.82 18.49 10.67
N PRO A 45 7.40 19.74 11.05
CA PRO A 45 6.68 20.60 10.12
C PRO A 45 7.53 21.04 8.90
N GLU A 46 8.82 21.28 9.11
CA GLU A 46 9.76 21.66 8.05
C GLU A 46 10.03 20.49 7.10
N LEU A 47 10.20 19.30 7.65
CA LEU A 47 10.38 18.07 6.85
C LEU A 47 9.14 17.76 6.00
N ASP A 48 7.93 17.93 6.57
CA ASP A 48 6.68 17.78 5.82
C ASP A 48 6.58 18.81 4.68
N LEU A 49 6.92 20.05 4.96
CA LEU A 49 6.96 21.11 3.94
C LEU A 49 7.98 20.80 2.84
N PHE A 50 9.18 20.38 3.21
CA PHE A 50 10.25 20.02 2.28
C PHE A 50 9.85 18.85 1.38
N LEU A 51 9.25 17.81 1.97
CA LEU A 51 8.71 16.67 1.21
C LEU A 51 7.67 17.12 0.18
N ARG A 52 6.71 17.96 0.59
CA ARG A 52 5.68 18.51 -0.31
C ARG A 52 6.28 19.36 -1.44
N LEU A 53 7.32 20.15 -1.14
CA LEU A 53 8.01 20.95 -2.16
C LEU A 53 8.76 20.09 -3.16
N ILE A 54 9.40 19.00 -2.72
CA ILE A 54 10.03 18.02 -3.64
C ILE A 54 8.97 17.39 -4.53
N LEU A 55 7.88 16.89 -3.94
CA LEU A 55 6.79 16.29 -4.70
C LEU A 55 6.21 17.26 -5.73
N TRP A 56 5.96 18.50 -5.32
CA TRP A 56 5.48 19.55 -6.24
C TRP A 56 6.46 19.81 -7.38
N LYS A 57 7.75 19.90 -7.08
CA LYS A 57 8.78 20.15 -8.11
C LYS A 57 8.81 19.03 -9.15
N LEU A 58 8.79 17.79 -8.70
CA LEU A 58 8.86 16.61 -9.58
C LEU A 58 7.55 16.37 -10.36
N SER A 59 6.41 16.81 -9.82
CA SER A 59 5.10 16.57 -10.43
C SER A 59 4.58 17.80 -11.17
N VAL A 60 4.07 18.79 -10.44
CA VAL A 60 3.36 19.94 -11.02
C VAL A 60 4.30 20.85 -11.81
N TYR A 61 5.54 21.07 -11.32
CA TYR A 61 6.47 21.96 -11.98
C TYR A 61 7.08 21.37 -13.25
N GLU A 62 7.44 20.08 -13.25
CA GLU A 62 8.06 19.41 -14.39
C GLU A 62 7.03 18.78 -15.34
N ALA A 63 6.06 18.06 -14.81
CA ALA A 63 5.08 17.30 -15.61
C ALA A 63 3.75 18.04 -15.84
N GLY A 64 3.50 19.16 -15.14
CA GLY A 64 2.25 19.93 -15.28
C GLY A 64 1.01 19.23 -14.71
N ALA A 65 1.21 18.24 -13.83
CA ALA A 65 0.15 17.48 -13.18
C ALA A 65 0.64 16.91 -11.85
N THR A 66 -0.25 16.73 -10.87
CA THR A 66 0.09 16.01 -9.63
C THR A 66 0.31 14.52 -9.89
N PHE A 67 0.87 13.78 -8.93
CA PHE A 67 1.06 12.34 -9.10
C PHE A 67 -0.26 11.59 -9.28
N GLY A 68 -1.29 11.91 -8.49
CA GLY A 68 -2.62 11.33 -8.63
C GLY A 68 -3.24 11.64 -9.97
N GLN A 69 -3.08 12.88 -10.47
CA GLN A 69 -3.54 13.29 -11.80
C GLN A 69 -2.83 12.52 -12.92
N GLN A 70 -1.51 12.32 -12.82
CA GLN A 70 -0.73 11.55 -13.80
C GLN A 70 -1.21 10.10 -13.89
N LEU A 71 -1.48 9.46 -12.74
CA LEU A 71 -2.00 8.08 -12.68
C LEU A 71 -3.38 7.95 -13.36
N LEU A 72 -4.20 8.98 -13.29
CA LEU A 72 -5.53 9.01 -13.90
C LEU A 72 -5.55 9.66 -15.30
N SER A 73 -4.37 9.90 -15.88
CA SER A 73 -4.24 10.55 -17.20
C SER A 73 -4.94 11.92 -17.26
N ILE A 74 -4.84 12.68 -16.17
CA ILE A 74 -5.31 14.06 -16.06
C ILE A 74 -4.08 14.97 -15.99
N LYS A 75 -4.19 16.16 -16.51
CA LYS A 75 -3.18 17.22 -16.38
C LYS A 75 -3.86 18.58 -16.16
N TYR A 76 -3.12 19.54 -15.69
CA TYR A 76 -3.60 20.91 -15.67
C TYR A 76 -3.68 21.48 -17.07
N ASN A 77 -4.65 22.34 -17.30
CA ASN A 77 -4.81 23.02 -18.59
C ASN A 77 -3.57 23.80 -19.00
N SER A 78 -3.47 24.16 -20.27
CA SER A 78 -2.37 24.96 -20.86
C SER A 78 -2.15 26.33 -20.19
N GLY A 79 -3.09 26.76 -19.35
CA GLY A 79 -2.99 28.01 -18.58
C GLY A 79 -2.05 27.93 -17.36
N LEU A 80 -1.47 26.76 -17.02
CA LEU A 80 -0.52 26.61 -15.92
C LEU A 80 0.86 27.15 -16.35
N THR A 81 1.08 28.45 -16.13
CA THR A 81 2.42 29.05 -16.31
C THR A 81 3.30 28.76 -15.09
N ARG A 82 4.63 28.85 -15.25
CA ARG A 82 5.57 28.66 -14.12
C ARG A 82 5.26 29.56 -12.93
N ARG A 83 4.84 30.81 -13.17
CA ARG A 83 4.44 31.73 -12.10
C ARG A 83 3.19 31.25 -11.36
N LYS A 84 2.19 30.76 -12.09
CA LYS A 84 0.97 30.17 -11.49
C LYS A 84 1.26 28.90 -10.71
N SER A 85 2.16 28.04 -11.20
CA SER A 85 2.59 26.83 -10.48
C SER A 85 3.25 27.17 -9.14
N VAL A 86 4.12 28.19 -9.09
CA VAL A 86 4.73 28.67 -7.84
C VAL A 86 3.67 29.29 -6.90
N ALA A 87 2.74 30.10 -7.43
CA ALA A 87 1.65 30.66 -6.64
C ALA A 87 0.74 29.55 -6.07
N TRP A 88 0.46 28.52 -6.86
CA TRP A 88 -0.28 27.35 -6.41
C TRP A 88 0.42 26.65 -5.23
N ALA A 89 1.73 26.38 -5.35
CA ALA A 89 2.51 25.76 -4.28
C ALA A 89 2.56 26.62 -3.01
N ALA A 90 2.74 27.93 -3.16
CA ALA A 90 2.75 28.87 -2.04
C ALA A 90 1.41 28.89 -1.28
N LEU A 91 0.29 28.86 -1.99
CA LEU A 91 -1.05 28.81 -1.39
C LEU A 91 -1.36 27.42 -0.80
N ALA A 92 -1.07 26.34 -1.52
CA ALA A 92 -1.38 24.99 -1.08
C ALA A 92 -0.59 24.57 0.17
N PHE A 93 0.69 24.92 0.22
CA PHE A 93 1.59 24.49 1.31
C PHE A 93 1.79 25.58 2.36
N GLY A 94 1.81 26.86 1.96
CA GLY A 94 2.07 27.98 2.86
C GLY A 94 1.00 28.12 3.93
N VAL A 95 -0.27 28.05 3.56
CA VAL A 95 -1.39 28.12 4.52
C VAL A 95 -1.33 26.95 5.52
N GLY A 96 -1.07 25.73 5.06
CA GLY A 96 -0.95 24.57 5.93
C GLY A 96 0.26 24.64 6.86
N TYR A 97 1.38 25.16 6.39
CA TYR A 97 2.58 25.38 7.22
C TYR A 97 2.37 26.45 8.29
N LEU A 98 1.80 27.59 7.90
CA LEU A 98 1.48 28.67 8.83
C LEU A 98 0.51 28.21 9.92
N HIS A 99 -0.48 27.39 9.57
CA HIS A 99 -1.39 26.81 10.55
C HIS A 99 -0.65 25.88 11.54
N LYS A 100 0.22 25.00 11.08
CA LYS A 100 1.02 24.11 11.96
C LYS A 100 1.97 24.90 12.89
N ARG A 101 2.52 26.00 12.40
CA ARG A 101 3.40 26.89 13.19
C ARG A 101 2.66 27.98 13.97
N SER A 102 1.34 28.08 13.82
CA SER A 102 0.52 29.13 14.47
C SER A 102 0.67 29.15 15.99
N SER A 103 0.79 27.98 16.62
CA SER A 103 1.03 27.84 18.06
C SER A 103 2.38 28.41 18.50
N GLU A 104 3.42 28.26 17.70
CA GLU A 104 4.75 28.84 17.98
C GLU A 104 4.78 30.33 17.69
N LEU A 105 4.12 30.76 16.59
CA LEU A 105 3.98 32.20 16.27
C LEU A 105 3.21 32.93 17.35
N THR A 106 2.14 32.36 17.90
CA THR A 106 1.40 32.96 19.02
C THR A 106 2.24 33.05 20.30
N ASN A 107 3.18 32.11 20.51
CA ASN A 107 4.10 32.16 21.65
C ASN A 107 5.21 33.25 21.49
N ALA A 108 5.55 33.59 20.26
CA ALA A 108 6.54 34.64 19.96
C ALA A 108 5.96 36.07 20.06
N VAL A 109 4.63 36.20 20.06
CA VAL A 109 3.94 37.53 20.18
C VAL A 109 3.84 37.91 21.65
N ALA A 110 3.92 39.25 21.92
CA ALA A 110 3.78 39.82 23.25
C ALA A 110 2.49 39.36 23.97
N PRO A 111 2.53 39.14 25.29
CA PRO A 111 1.42 38.53 26.03
C PRO A 111 0.09 39.26 25.90
N GLU A 112 0.11 40.57 25.74
CA GLU A 112 -1.09 41.41 25.58
C GLU A 112 -1.92 41.14 24.34
N HIS A 113 -1.31 40.57 23.26
CA HIS A 113 -1.97 40.37 21.97
C HIS A 113 -2.22 38.91 21.65
N LYS A 114 -1.77 37.97 22.49
CA LYS A 114 -1.89 36.52 22.24
C LYS A 114 -3.31 36.07 22.01
N ASP A 115 -4.24 36.50 22.86
CA ASP A 115 -5.64 36.07 22.79
C ASP A 115 -6.33 36.59 21.53
N LYS A 116 -6.07 37.81 21.15
CA LYS A 116 -6.61 38.41 19.92
C LYS A 116 -6.08 37.71 18.66
N VAL A 117 -4.78 37.41 18.62
CA VAL A 117 -4.14 36.72 17.47
C VAL A 117 -4.69 35.29 17.37
N ARG A 118 -4.84 34.57 18.49
CA ARG A 118 -5.41 33.24 18.52
C ARG A 118 -6.87 33.22 18.05
N GLU A 119 -7.68 34.16 18.52
CA GLU A 119 -9.08 34.29 18.09
C GLU A 119 -9.17 34.62 16.58
N TRP A 120 -8.33 35.51 16.10
CA TRP A 120 -8.29 35.88 14.69
C TRP A 120 -7.86 34.70 13.80
N LEU A 121 -6.84 33.93 14.20
CA LEU A 121 -6.41 32.71 13.52
C LEU A 121 -7.53 31.66 13.49
N GLY A 122 -8.24 31.47 14.60
CA GLY A 122 -9.39 30.53 14.65
C GLY A 122 -10.53 30.96 13.72
N ARG A 123 -10.81 32.26 13.62
CA ARG A 123 -11.82 32.80 12.69
C ARG A 123 -11.39 32.61 11.22
N LEU A 124 -10.11 32.82 10.92
CA LEU A 124 -9.57 32.57 9.58
C LEU A 124 -9.67 31.11 9.19
N GLU A 125 -9.31 30.21 10.10
CA GLU A 125 -9.41 28.76 9.86
C GLU A 125 -10.85 28.33 9.59
N ALA A 126 -11.80 28.78 10.43
CA ALA A 126 -13.22 28.53 10.20
C ALA A 126 -13.69 29.07 8.85
N GLY A 127 -13.23 30.29 8.47
CA GLY A 127 -13.51 30.88 7.16
C GLY A 127 -12.98 30.05 5.99
N VAL A 128 -11.75 29.55 6.09
CA VAL A 128 -11.15 28.69 5.07
C VAL A 128 -11.90 27.36 4.95
N GLN A 129 -12.33 26.75 6.07
CA GLN A 129 -13.12 25.50 6.05
C GLN A 129 -14.48 25.72 5.38
N VAL A 130 -15.17 26.80 5.70
CA VAL A 130 -16.44 27.16 5.04
C VAL A 130 -16.21 27.42 3.54
N ALA A 131 -15.16 28.12 3.17
CA ALA A 131 -14.82 28.37 1.77
C ALA A 131 -14.51 27.08 1.00
N ARG A 132 -13.81 26.11 1.62
CA ARG A 132 -13.59 24.77 1.03
C ARG A 132 -14.88 24.03 0.82
N MET A 133 -15.77 24.02 1.81
CA MET A 133 -17.09 23.40 1.69
C MET A 133 -17.91 24.01 0.56
N LEU A 134 -17.97 25.34 0.48
CA LEU A 134 -18.66 26.04 -0.61
C LEU A 134 -18.02 25.75 -1.96
N ASN A 135 -16.69 25.71 -2.04
CA ASN A 135 -15.99 25.32 -3.26
C ASN A 135 -16.35 23.91 -3.70
N LEU A 136 -16.43 22.96 -2.76
CA LEU A 136 -16.82 21.57 -3.07
C LEU A 136 -18.27 21.51 -3.63
N LEU A 137 -19.21 22.25 -3.04
CA LEU A 137 -20.59 22.31 -3.56
C LEU A 137 -20.62 22.91 -4.96
N MET A 138 -19.85 23.97 -5.21
CA MET A 138 -19.74 24.57 -6.55
C MET A 138 -19.06 23.60 -7.54
N PHE A 139 -18.04 22.87 -7.12
CA PHE A 139 -17.38 21.85 -7.93
C PHE A 139 -18.37 20.72 -8.30
N LEU A 140 -19.17 20.25 -7.35
CA LEU A 140 -20.17 19.21 -7.61
C LEU A 140 -21.22 19.69 -8.62
N ARG A 141 -21.47 20.99 -8.69
CA ARG A 141 -22.38 21.58 -9.68
C ARG A 141 -21.70 21.82 -11.04
N GLU A 142 -20.52 22.41 -11.06
CA GLU A 142 -19.83 22.89 -12.28
C GLU A 142 -18.82 21.88 -12.83
N GLY A 143 -18.14 21.12 -11.95
CA GLY A 143 -17.13 20.13 -12.33
C GLY A 143 -15.76 20.70 -12.74
N GLN A 144 -15.47 21.99 -12.43
CA GLN A 144 -14.29 22.66 -12.98
C GLN A 144 -13.09 22.71 -12.03
N PHE A 145 -13.28 23.12 -10.76
CA PHE A 145 -12.22 23.37 -9.80
C PHE A 145 -12.42 22.50 -8.56
N PRO A 146 -11.71 21.36 -8.44
CA PRO A 146 -11.90 20.44 -7.33
C PRO A 146 -11.37 21.01 -6.01
N ASP A 147 -10.27 21.76 -6.02
CA ASP A 147 -9.72 22.39 -4.82
C ASP A 147 -9.91 23.93 -4.87
N LEU A 148 -9.96 24.52 -3.67
CA LEU A 148 -10.04 25.98 -3.49
C LEU A 148 -8.82 26.70 -4.09
N VAL A 149 -7.63 26.09 -3.95
CA VAL A 149 -6.38 26.62 -4.52
C VAL A 149 -6.43 26.66 -6.03
N ASP A 150 -6.96 25.60 -6.66
CA ASP A 150 -7.13 25.51 -8.12
C ASP A 150 -8.06 26.62 -8.64
N ARG A 151 -9.11 26.96 -7.87
CA ARG A 151 -10.03 28.06 -8.19
C ARG A 151 -9.37 29.43 -8.08
N ILE A 152 -8.56 29.66 -7.04
CA ILE A 152 -7.86 30.94 -6.84
C ILE A 152 -6.83 31.17 -7.94
N VAL A 153 -6.09 30.15 -8.33
CA VAL A 153 -5.05 30.22 -9.38
C VAL A 153 -5.68 30.15 -10.79
N ALA A 154 -6.96 29.79 -10.86
CA ALA A 154 -7.70 29.58 -12.10
C ALA A 154 -7.05 28.53 -13.02
N VAL A 155 -6.75 27.36 -12.47
CA VAL A 155 -6.16 26.21 -13.18
C VAL A 155 -7.13 25.03 -13.11
N LYS A 156 -7.46 24.44 -14.26
CA LYS A 156 -8.46 23.37 -14.36
C LYS A 156 -7.80 22.05 -14.68
N PRO A 157 -8.21 20.95 -14.04
CA PRO A 157 -7.83 19.60 -14.47
C PRO A 157 -8.53 19.23 -15.78
N VAL A 158 -7.77 18.79 -16.77
CA VAL A 158 -8.27 18.34 -18.08
C VAL A 158 -7.74 16.95 -18.39
N ALA A 159 -8.52 16.15 -19.12
CA ALA A 159 -8.08 14.83 -19.53
C ALA A 159 -6.92 14.95 -20.52
N ALA A 160 -5.81 14.27 -20.25
CA ALA A 160 -4.61 14.27 -21.11
C ALA A 160 -4.86 13.47 -22.41
N THR A 161 -5.66 12.44 -22.32
CA THR A 161 -6.12 11.62 -23.45
C THR A 161 -7.64 11.63 -23.49
N PRO A 162 -8.27 11.59 -24.66
CA PRO A 162 -9.69 11.35 -24.76
C PRO A 162 -9.96 9.92 -24.29
N ALA A 163 -10.09 9.75 -23.00
CA ALA A 163 -10.26 8.46 -22.40
C ALA A 163 -11.76 8.09 -22.49
N ASN A 164 -12.09 7.30 -23.48
CA ASN A 164 -13.09 6.26 -23.22
C ASN A 164 -12.50 5.44 -22.05
N ARG A 165 -13.03 5.64 -20.84
CA ARG A 165 -12.68 4.82 -19.68
C ARG A 165 -13.14 3.40 -20.01
N ILE A 166 -12.26 2.65 -20.65
CA ILE A 166 -12.41 1.21 -20.77
C ILE A 166 -12.21 0.71 -19.35
N VAL A 167 -13.29 0.53 -18.61
CA VAL A 167 -13.29 -0.20 -17.35
C VAL A 167 -12.95 -1.64 -17.73
N GLY A 168 -11.66 -1.92 -17.80
CA GLY A 168 -11.19 -3.26 -18.06
C GLY A 168 -11.47 -4.08 -16.82
N TYR A 169 -12.52 -4.89 -16.86
CA TYR A 169 -12.77 -5.94 -15.85
C TYR A 169 -11.66 -6.99 -15.82
N SER A 170 -10.66 -6.89 -16.69
CA SER A 170 -9.50 -7.78 -16.76
C SER A 170 -8.73 -7.89 -15.43
N TYR A 171 -8.77 -6.87 -14.60
CA TYR A 171 -8.15 -6.92 -13.26
C TYR A 171 -9.00 -7.77 -12.30
N MET A 172 -10.30 -7.55 -12.27
CA MET A 172 -11.25 -8.32 -11.45
C MET A 172 -11.32 -9.79 -11.87
N THR A 173 -11.36 -10.05 -13.19
CA THR A 173 -11.35 -11.43 -13.70
C THR A 173 -10.06 -12.15 -13.38
N ARG A 174 -8.91 -11.46 -13.41
CA ARG A 174 -7.63 -12.04 -13.03
C ARG A 174 -7.57 -12.37 -11.54
N GLU A 175 -8.12 -11.52 -10.67
CA GLU A 175 -8.20 -11.74 -9.23
C GLU A 175 -9.11 -12.93 -8.91
N LEU A 176 -10.30 -12.99 -9.51
CA LEU A 176 -11.22 -14.12 -9.37
C LEU A 176 -10.62 -15.45 -9.89
N LEU A 177 -9.92 -15.40 -11.04
CA LEU A 177 -9.21 -16.56 -11.57
C LEU A 177 -8.10 -17.01 -10.62
N TRP A 178 -7.38 -16.08 -9.99
CA TRP A 178 -6.33 -16.41 -9.03
C TRP A 178 -6.90 -17.04 -7.77
N HIS A 179 -7.99 -16.52 -7.23
CA HIS A 179 -8.69 -17.12 -6.11
C HIS A 179 -9.21 -18.51 -6.45
N GLY A 180 -9.89 -18.68 -7.57
CA GLY A 180 -10.37 -19.99 -8.03
C GLY A 180 -9.23 -20.98 -8.28
N PHE A 181 -8.09 -20.52 -8.77
CA PHE A 181 -6.89 -21.34 -8.95
C PHE A 181 -6.31 -21.81 -7.61
N ILE A 182 -6.22 -20.93 -6.61
CA ILE A 182 -5.78 -21.30 -5.26
C ILE A 182 -6.73 -22.30 -4.62
N GLU A 183 -8.03 -22.10 -4.69
CA GLU A 183 -9.02 -23.04 -4.20
C GLU A 183 -8.89 -24.40 -4.90
N CYS A 184 -8.76 -24.41 -6.22
CA CYS A 184 -8.55 -25.63 -6.99
C CYS A 184 -7.29 -26.37 -6.52
N ILE A 185 -6.17 -25.68 -6.30
CA ILE A 185 -4.95 -26.30 -5.77
C ILE A 185 -5.19 -26.89 -4.39
N VAL A 186 -5.84 -26.15 -3.49
CA VAL A 186 -6.12 -26.63 -2.12
C VAL A 186 -6.96 -27.88 -2.12
N PHE A 187 -7.95 -28.00 -3.02
CA PHE A 187 -8.76 -29.22 -3.17
C PHE A 187 -8.02 -30.38 -3.85
N LEU A 188 -7.14 -30.10 -4.82
CA LEU A 188 -6.36 -31.10 -5.53
C LEU A 188 -5.16 -31.63 -4.71
N LEU A 189 -4.60 -30.80 -3.84
CA LEU A 189 -3.40 -31.13 -3.06
C LEU A 189 -3.54 -32.43 -2.23
N PRO A 190 -4.64 -32.66 -1.50
CA PRO A 190 -4.83 -33.92 -0.76
C PRO A 190 -5.09 -35.12 -1.66
N LEU A 191 -5.56 -34.91 -2.91
CA LEU A 191 -5.77 -36.03 -3.86
C LEU A 191 -4.47 -36.49 -4.50
N VAL A 192 -3.42 -35.66 -4.48
CA VAL A 192 -2.11 -36.00 -5.04
C VAL A 192 -1.36 -36.87 -4.05
N ASN A 193 -1.15 -38.13 -4.42
CA ASN A 193 -0.30 -39.03 -3.64
C ASN A 193 1.18 -38.66 -3.80
N PHE A 194 1.65 -37.74 -2.93
CA PHE A 194 3.02 -37.24 -2.94
C PHE A 194 4.08 -38.32 -2.87
N SER A 195 3.79 -39.42 -2.19
CA SER A 195 4.72 -40.57 -2.08
C SER A 195 4.87 -41.30 -3.41
N ALA A 196 3.82 -41.35 -4.22
CA ALA A 196 3.89 -41.91 -5.57
C ALA A 196 4.64 -40.98 -6.52
N LEU A 197 4.36 -39.68 -6.44
CA LEU A 197 5.03 -38.65 -7.24
C LEU A 197 6.53 -38.60 -6.95
N GLN A 198 6.92 -38.63 -5.68
CA GLN A 198 8.32 -38.68 -5.26
C GLN A 198 9.05 -39.92 -5.74
N ARG A 199 8.37 -41.08 -5.74
CA ARG A 199 8.91 -42.33 -6.31
C ARG A 199 9.12 -42.23 -7.83
N SER A 200 8.16 -41.64 -8.55
CA SER A 200 8.27 -41.44 -9.99
C SER A 200 9.37 -40.43 -10.33
N PHE A 201 9.48 -39.36 -9.57
CA PHE A 201 10.54 -38.36 -9.76
C PHE A 201 11.94 -38.93 -9.48
N ARG A 202 12.08 -39.73 -8.42
CA ARG A 202 13.33 -40.47 -8.14
C ARG A 202 13.72 -41.47 -9.24
N ARG A 203 12.73 -42.08 -9.92
CA ARG A 203 12.97 -42.95 -11.07
C ARG A 203 13.45 -42.15 -12.30
N LEU A 204 12.87 -40.98 -12.54
CA LEU A 204 13.21 -40.10 -13.68
C LEU A 204 14.55 -39.39 -13.50
N SER A 205 14.89 -38.98 -12.29
CA SER A 205 16.11 -38.22 -11.99
C SER A 205 17.36 -39.11 -11.87
N GLY A 206 17.26 -40.44 -12.02
CA GLY A 206 18.41 -41.34 -11.96
C GLY A 206 19.20 -41.34 -10.64
N LEU A 207 18.79 -40.52 -9.69
CA LEU A 207 19.42 -40.38 -8.39
C LEU A 207 18.83 -41.40 -7.40
N GLY A 208 19.45 -42.53 -7.35
CA GLY A 208 19.25 -43.49 -6.28
C GLY A 208 18.35 -44.67 -6.64
N ARG A 209 18.94 -45.70 -7.18
CA ARG A 209 18.47 -47.04 -6.91
C ARG A 209 18.46 -47.20 -5.39
N PRO A 210 17.30 -47.32 -4.73
CA PRO A 210 17.33 -47.79 -3.34
C PRO A 210 17.93 -49.17 -3.40
N LYS A 211 19.06 -49.41 -2.73
CA LYS A 211 19.50 -50.75 -2.43
C LYS A 211 18.29 -51.41 -1.83
N THR A 212 17.76 -52.40 -2.51
CA THR A 212 16.79 -53.34 -1.97
C THR A 212 17.37 -53.82 -0.67
N ALA A 213 16.95 -53.23 0.45
CA ALA A 213 17.15 -53.85 1.74
C ALA A 213 16.51 -55.19 1.61
N GLN A 214 17.32 -56.23 1.65
CA GLN A 214 16.84 -57.60 1.74
C GLN A 214 15.75 -57.60 2.81
N GLN A 215 14.53 -57.88 2.39
CA GLN A 215 13.45 -58.22 3.29
C GLN A 215 13.82 -59.58 3.90
N GLY A 216 14.72 -59.55 4.89
CA GLY A 216 14.83 -60.64 5.83
C GLY A 216 13.51 -60.69 6.57
N SER A 217 12.68 -61.65 6.27
CA SER A 217 11.48 -61.94 7.05
C SER A 217 11.95 -62.22 8.48
N LEU A 218 11.74 -61.24 9.38
CA LEU A 218 11.95 -61.49 10.79
C LEU A 218 10.95 -62.54 11.24
N VAL A 219 11.48 -63.68 11.63
CA VAL A 219 10.68 -64.69 12.30
C VAL A 219 10.41 -64.16 13.71
N TYR A 220 9.17 -63.79 13.97
CA TYR A 220 8.73 -63.37 15.29
C TYR A 220 8.78 -64.54 16.26
N THR A 221 9.77 -64.58 17.14
CA THR A 221 9.90 -65.52 18.23
C THR A 221 9.41 -64.89 19.53
N THR A 222 9.13 -65.72 20.54
CA THR A 222 8.72 -65.24 21.88
C THR A 222 9.78 -64.32 22.55
N ALA A 223 11.01 -64.27 22.03
CA ALA A 223 12.07 -63.43 22.46
C ALA A 223 12.11 -62.04 21.76
N THR A 224 11.30 -61.83 20.72
CA THR A 224 11.29 -60.57 19.97
C THR A 224 10.63 -59.49 20.81
N ARG A 225 11.35 -58.37 21.07
CA ARG A 225 10.88 -57.25 21.87
C ARG A 225 10.76 -55.98 21.02
N CYS A 226 9.78 -55.13 21.32
CA CYS A 226 9.64 -53.84 20.69
C CYS A 226 10.85 -52.96 20.99
N ALA A 227 11.45 -52.28 19.99
CA ALA A 227 12.61 -51.44 20.17
C ALA A 227 12.34 -50.16 20.99
N VAL A 228 11.09 -49.77 21.15
CA VAL A 228 10.68 -48.56 21.92
C VAL A 228 10.27 -48.91 23.34
N CYS A 229 9.31 -49.83 23.54
CA CYS A 229 8.77 -50.15 24.86
C CYS A 229 9.39 -51.39 25.50
N GLN A 230 10.24 -52.16 24.79
CA GLN A 230 10.91 -53.39 25.22
C GLN A 230 9.99 -54.52 25.69
N LEU A 231 8.68 -54.38 25.45
CA LEU A 231 7.67 -55.39 25.72
C LEU A 231 7.46 -56.29 24.50
N PRO A 232 6.82 -57.48 24.63
CA PRO A 232 6.41 -58.27 23.48
C PRO A 232 5.52 -57.41 22.56
N PRO A 233 5.81 -57.34 21.25
CA PRO A 233 5.17 -56.38 20.38
C PRO A 233 3.70 -56.75 20.13
N THR A 234 2.78 -55.88 20.49
CA THR A 234 1.37 -55.94 20.11
C THR A 234 1.21 -55.39 18.68
N LEU A 235 0.64 -56.20 17.79
CA LEU A 235 0.54 -55.87 16.34
C LEU A 235 1.91 -55.46 15.76
N PRO A 236 2.86 -56.44 15.58
CA PRO A 236 4.22 -56.11 15.22
C PRO A 236 4.32 -55.50 13.82
N HIS A 237 4.98 -54.38 13.73
CA HIS A 237 5.31 -53.68 12.48
C HIS A 237 6.81 -53.57 12.30
N GLN A 238 7.27 -53.62 11.05
CA GLN A 238 8.67 -53.48 10.66
C GLN A 238 8.86 -52.31 9.72
N MET A 239 9.76 -51.41 10.06
CA MET A 239 10.09 -50.21 9.25
C MET A 239 11.30 -50.39 8.33
N GLY A 240 11.68 -51.58 7.92
CA GLY A 240 12.82 -51.82 7.03
C GLY A 240 14.21 -51.71 7.69
N CYS A 241 14.28 -51.46 9.01
CA CYS A 241 15.52 -51.40 9.79
C CYS A 241 15.83 -52.72 10.54
N GLY A 242 15.05 -53.77 10.33
CA GLY A 242 15.26 -55.04 11.00
C GLY A 242 14.76 -55.12 12.44
N HIS A 243 14.19 -54.06 12.99
CA HIS A 243 13.62 -54.03 14.35
C HIS A 243 12.11 -54.17 14.31
N ALA A 244 11.53 -54.81 15.33
CA ALA A 244 10.09 -54.94 15.53
C ALA A 244 9.59 -53.81 16.45
N PHE A 245 8.43 -53.25 16.10
CA PHE A 245 7.78 -52.17 16.87
C PHE A 245 6.33 -52.51 17.11
N CYS A 246 5.76 -52.05 18.22
CA CYS A 246 4.31 -52.08 18.41
C CYS A 246 3.64 -51.04 17.52
N TYR A 247 2.43 -51.31 17.04
CA TYR A 247 1.62 -50.33 16.30
C TYR A 247 1.50 -49.00 17.04
N TYR A 248 1.19 -49.04 18.35
CA TYR A 248 1.04 -47.84 19.19
C TYR A 248 2.35 -47.13 19.54
N CYS A 249 3.50 -47.72 19.31
CA CYS A 249 4.79 -47.06 19.49
C CYS A 249 5.27 -46.36 18.20
N LEU A 250 4.56 -46.56 17.09
CA LEU A 250 4.83 -45.95 15.78
C LEU A 250 3.90 -44.81 15.42
N LEU A 251 2.80 -44.64 16.13
CA LEU A 251 1.90 -43.50 16.06
C LEU A 251 2.46 -42.33 16.82
#